data_e7c1672d8518e42a2525452ba1db503a
#
_entry.id   e7c1672d8518e42a2525452ba1db503a
#
_cell.length_a   1.000
_cell.length_b   1.000
_cell.length_c   1.000
_cell.angle_alpha   90.00
_cell.angle_beta   90.00
_cell.angle_gamma   90.00
#
_symmetry.space_group_name_H-M   'P 1'
#
loop_
_entity.id
_entity.type
_entity.pdbx_description
1 polymer ?
#
loop_
_entity_poly.entity_id
_entity_poly.type
_entity_poly.pdbx_seq_one_letter_code
_entity_poly.pdbx_strand_id
1 'polypeptide(L)'
;MKDALAIHRWLLAHQIHHEIVRLPRPLTCSDELPEVLGVTPGTCVCVSLFEVSARGGTHEVAVVSAVGSCPGPAAVGDVLRAHRVTPASAFAVNSATDYAHGLVCPLLLPDDLTVLVDQRLLERIDPDDFVHTATGERRTALRLRAIHLFDLVAAKPVDLSTGHRRGLASLVSPMRTA
;
A
#
# COMPACT_ATOMS: atom_id res chain seq x y z
N MET A 1 -18.05 -7.68 -1.98
CA MET A 1 -17.15 -6.52 -1.84
C MET A 1 -16.97 -6.26 -0.37
N LYS A 2 -15.74 -6.23 0.10
CA LYS A 2 -15.38 -5.96 1.50
C LYS A 2 -15.66 -4.51 1.86
N ASP A 3 -16.10 -4.28 3.08
CA ASP A 3 -16.57 -2.99 3.58
C ASP A 3 -16.10 -2.73 5.03
N ALA A 4 -16.39 -1.56 5.56
CA ALA A 4 -16.06 -1.19 6.94
C ALA A 4 -16.63 -2.17 7.97
N LEU A 5 -17.81 -2.73 7.72
CA LEU A 5 -18.44 -3.66 8.64
C LEU A 5 -17.70 -5.02 8.69
N ALA A 6 -17.24 -5.51 7.55
CA ALA A 6 -16.45 -6.74 7.47
C ALA A 6 -15.13 -6.58 8.25
N ILE A 7 -14.43 -5.45 8.05
CA ILE A 7 -13.19 -5.12 8.76
C ILE A 7 -13.46 -5.00 10.27
N HIS A 8 -14.50 -4.28 10.66
CA HIS A 8 -14.87 -4.10 12.06
C HIS A 8 -15.11 -5.43 12.77
N ARG A 9 -15.92 -6.31 12.17
CA ARG A 9 -16.21 -7.65 12.74
C ARG A 9 -14.96 -8.51 12.87
N TRP A 10 -14.09 -8.45 11.87
CA TRP A 10 -12.85 -9.20 11.88
C TRP A 10 -11.89 -8.71 12.97
N LEU A 11 -11.72 -7.39 13.11
CA LEU A 11 -10.87 -6.80 14.16
C LEU A 11 -11.43 -7.07 15.57
N LEU A 12 -12.75 -7.06 15.75
CA LEU A 12 -13.37 -7.46 17.02
C LEU A 12 -13.09 -8.92 17.38
N ALA A 13 -13.16 -9.81 16.40
CA ALA A 13 -12.83 -11.23 16.61
C ALA A 13 -11.37 -11.44 17.01
N HIS A 14 -10.47 -10.56 16.58
CA HIS A 14 -9.05 -10.55 16.98
C HIS A 14 -8.76 -9.72 18.24
N GLN A 15 -9.82 -9.17 18.88
CA GLN A 15 -9.71 -8.33 20.08
C GLN A 15 -8.82 -7.08 19.89
N ILE A 16 -8.79 -6.53 18.68
CA ILE A 16 -7.99 -5.36 18.33
C ILE A 16 -8.82 -4.10 18.51
N HIS A 17 -8.29 -3.18 19.32
CA HIS A 17 -8.89 -1.85 19.49
C HIS A 17 -8.73 -1.02 18.22
N HIS A 18 -9.83 -0.54 17.66
CA HIS A 18 -9.87 0.23 16.41
C HIS A 18 -11.09 1.15 16.39
N GLU A 19 -11.10 2.05 15.43
CA GLU A 19 -12.19 2.98 15.18
C GLU A 19 -12.51 3.02 13.68
N ILE A 20 -13.80 2.94 13.35
CA ILE A 20 -14.29 3.26 12.02
C ILE A 20 -14.70 4.73 12.01
N VAL A 21 -13.86 5.54 11.41
CA VAL A 21 -14.04 7.00 11.34
C VAL A 21 -14.96 7.34 10.17
N ARG A 22 -16.04 8.10 10.45
CA ARG A 22 -16.91 8.63 9.39
C ARG A 22 -16.28 9.89 8.79
N LEU A 23 -16.16 9.91 7.47
CA LEU A 23 -15.55 11.02 6.75
C LEU A 23 -16.55 12.12 6.40
N PRO A 24 -16.16 13.40 6.45
CA PRO A 24 -17.02 14.54 6.13
C PRO A 24 -17.43 14.58 4.64
N ARG A 25 -16.56 14.08 3.75
CA ARG A 25 -16.82 13.93 2.33
C ARG A 25 -16.41 12.55 1.81
N PRO A 26 -16.99 12.07 0.68
CA PRO A 26 -16.58 10.79 0.11
C PRO A 26 -15.18 10.89 -0.49
N LEU A 27 -14.40 9.80 -0.34
CA LEU A 27 -13.11 9.62 -1.01
C LEU A 27 -13.31 9.13 -2.45
N THR A 28 -12.38 9.49 -3.32
CA THR A 28 -12.16 8.86 -4.61
C THR A 28 -11.05 7.82 -4.52
N CYS A 29 -9.99 8.12 -3.76
CA CYS A 29 -8.87 7.21 -3.48
C CYS A 29 -8.29 7.47 -2.08
N SER A 30 -7.46 6.55 -1.61
CA SER A 30 -6.79 6.63 -0.31
C SER A 30 -5.85 7.83 -0.17
N ASP A 31 -5.37 8.39 -1.29
CA ASP A 31 -4.46 9.54 -1.27
C ASP A 31 -5.11 10.81 -0.72
N GLU A 32 -6.44 10.87 -0.70
CA GLU A 32 -7.19 11.98 -0.11
C GLU A 32 -7.33 11.90 1.42
N LEU A 33 -6.99 10.77 2.04
CA LEU A 33 -7.15 10.55 3.48
C LEU A 33 -6.48 11.64 4.35
N PRO A 34 -5.21 12.04 4.08
CA PRO A 34 -4.55 13.05 4.90
C PRO A 34 -5.31 14.39 4.91
N GLU A 35 -5.76 14.83 3.74
CA GLU A 35 -6.52 16.09 3.61
C GLU A 35 -7.87 15.99 4.32
N VAL A 36 -8.61 14.90 4.10
CA VAL A 36 -9.97 14.73 4.63
C VAL A 36 -9.99 14.56 6.14
N LEU A 37 -8.96 13.93 6.69
CA LEU A 37 -8.83 13.71 8.14
C LEU A 37 -8.05 14.81 8.86
N GLY A 38 -7.35 15.70 8.13
CA GLY A 38 -6.48 16.72 8.71
C GLY A 38 -5.27 16.13 9.43
N VAL A 39 -4.71 15.03 8.89
CA VAL A 39 -3.54 14.32 9.46
C VAL A 39 -2.36 14.35 8.51
N THR A 40 -1.17 13.98 9.00
CA THR A 40 0.02 13.94 8.15
C THR A 40 -0.02 12.74 7.18
N PRO A 41 0.46 12.89 5.92
CA PRO A 41 0.48 11.79 4.96
C PRO A 41 1.21 10.53 5.46
N GLY A 42 2.26 10.72 6.26
CA GLY A 42 3.04 9.62 6.82
C GLY A 42 2.28 8.69 7.77
N THR A 43 1.16 9.17 8.36
CA THR A 43 0.27 8.36 9.22
C THR A 43 -0.89 7.72 8.45
N CYS A 44 -0.97 7.94 7.14
CA CYS A 44 -1.97 7.31 6.29
C CYS A 44 -1.33 6.19 5.47
N VAL A 45 -1.90 5.01 5.56
CA VAL A 45 -1.44 3.80 4.87
C VAL A 45 -2.36 3.48 3.70
N CYS A 46 -1.78 3.27 2.54
CA CYS A 46 -2.49 2.89 1.33
C CYS A 46 -1.96 1.59 0.73
N VAL A 47 -2.76 0.97 -0.12
CA VAL A 47 -2.42 -0.24 -0.86
C VAL A 47 -2.51 0.05 -2.35
N SER A 48 -1.40 -0.16 -3.05
CA SER A 48 -1.32 -0.08 -4.50
C SER A 48 -1.15 -1.47 -5.08
N LEU A 49 -1.91 -1.81 -6.11
CA LEU A 49 -1.76 -3.08 -6.82
C LEU A 49 -1.04 -2.90 -8.14
N PHE A 50 -0.21 -3.89 -8.46
CA PHE A 50 0.54 -3.98 -9.70
C PHE A 50 0.29 -5.33 -10.36
N GLU A 51 0.15 -5.31 -11.69
CA GLU A 51 0.27 -6.50 -12.51
C GLU A 51 1.75 -6.74 -12.78
N VAL A 52 2.24 -7.91 -12.38
CA VAL A 52 3.65 -8.29 -12.45
C VAL A 52 3.82 -9.48 -13.39
N SER A 53 4.59 -9.28 -14.46
CA SER A 53 4.96 -10.35 -15.40
C SER A 53 6.36 -10.85 -15.09
N ALA A 54 6.47 -12.10 -14.68
CA ALA A 54 7.71 -12.80 -14.39
C ALA A 54 7.78 -14.15 -15.15
N ARG A 55 8.84 -14.94 -14.93
CA ARG A 55 9.02 -16.22 -15.63
C ARG A 55 7.88 -17.24 -15.40
N GLY A 56 7.10 -17.08 -14.34
CA GLY A 56 5.97 -17.96 -13.98
C GLY A 56 4.61 -17.50 -14.51
N GLY A 57 4.53 -16.39 -15.24
CA GLY A 57 3.28 -15.82 -15.73
C GLY A 57 3.03 -14.40 -15.24
N THR A 58 1.80 -13.94 -15.35
CA THR A 58 1.34 -12.64 -14.85
C THR A 58 0.45 -12.83 -13.62
N HIS A 59 0.70 -12.08 -12.58
CA HIS A 59 -0.08 -12.12 -11.34
C HIS A 59 -0.11 -10.72 -10.69
N GLU A 60 -1.05 -10.51 -9.78
CA GLU A 60 -1.17 -9.28 -9.02
C GLU A 60 -0.29 -9.32 -7.77
N VAL A 61 0.28 -8.16 -7.44
CA VAL A 61 1.05 -7.91 -6.22
C VAL A 61 0.55 -6.64 -5.56
N ALA A 62 0.21 -6.73 -4.28
CA ALA A 62 -0.16 -5.59 -3.47
C ALA A 62 1.06 -5.00 -2.77
N VAL A 63 1.16 -3.68 -2.73
CA VAL A 63 2.22 -2.95 -2.03
C VAL A 63 1.58 -2.00 -1.02
N VAL A 64 1.92 -2.20 0.24
CA VAL A 64 1.51 -1.35 1.37
C VAL A 64 2.56 -0.27 1.57
N SER A 65 2.16 0.99 1.52
CA SER A 65 3.06 2.14 1.66
C SER A 65 2.37 3.31 2.37
N ALA A 66 3.13 4.33 2.74
CA ALA A 66 2.54 5.59 3.20
C ALA A 66 1.94 6.37 2.03
N VAL A 67 0.84 7.07 2.27
CA VAL A 67 0.27 8.01 1.30
C VAL A 67 1.33 9.06 0.92
N GLY A 68 1.44 9.33 -0.38
CA GLY A 68 2.47 10.23 -0.93
C GLY A 68 3.86 9.61 -1.09
N SER A 69 4.04 8.34 -0.70
CA SER A 69 5.29 7.58 -0.85
C SER A 69 5.11 6.27 -1.63
N CYS A 70 4.04 6.17 -2.41
CA CYS A 70 3.76 4.98 -3.22
C CYS A 70 4.93 4.69 -4.18
N PRO A 71 5.49 3.47 -4.18
CA PRO A 71 6.59 3.10 -5.07
C PRO A 71 6.10 3.02 -6.51
N GLY A 72 6.97 3.42 -7.43
CA GLY A 72 6.70 3.26 -8.86
C GLY A 72 6.89 1.81 -9.34
N PRO A 73 6.33 1.47 -10.52
CA PRO A 73 6.45 0.13 -11.11
C PRO A 73 7.89 -0.37 -11.24
N ALA A 74 8.85 0.52 -11.51
CA ALA A 74 10.27 0.16 -11.65
C ALA A 74 10.86 -0.37 -10.34
N ALA A 75 10.56 0.27 -9.19
CA ALA A 75 11.05 -0.18 -7.89
C ALA A 75 10.48 -1.57 -7.52
N VAL A 76 9.20 -1.78 -7.79
CA VAL A 76 8.55 -3.08 -7.58
C VAL A 76 9.16 -4.14 -8.50
N GLY A 77 9.42 -3.80 -9.77
CA GLY A 77 10.05 -4.69 -10.74
C GLY A 77 11.47 -5.10 -10.34
N ASP A 78 12.27 -4.17 -9.84
CA ASP A 78 13.63 -4.45 -9.39
C ASP A 78 13.64 -5.44 -8.20
N VAL A 79 12.77 -5.25 -7.22
CA VAL A 79 12.63 -6.14 -6.04
C VAL A 79 12.17 -7.54 -6.44
N LEU A 80 11.18 -7.62 -7.33
CA LEU A 80 10.59 -8.89 -7.76
C LEU A 80 11.36 -9.56 -8.91
N ARG A 81 12.39 -8.90 -9.48
CA ARG A 81 13.11 -9.33 -10.68
C ARG A 81 12.15 -9.63 -11.83
N ALA A 82 11.14 -8.79 -11.97
CA ALA A 82 10.09 -8.95 -12.97
C ALA A 82 10.52 -8.36 -14.31
N HIS A 83 9.99 -8.92 -15.40
CA HIS A 83 10.24 -8.40 -16.74
C HIS A 83 9.41 -7.16 -17.04
N ARG A 84 8.20 -7.10 -16.50
CA ARG A 84 7.27 -6.00 -16.68
C ARG A 84 6.42 -5.83 -15.42
N VAL A 85 6.23 -4.59 -15.01
CA VAL A 85 5.32 -4.19 -13.94
C VAL A 85 4.51 -2.99 -14.40
N THR A 86 3.19 -3.08 -14.25
CA THR A 86 2.26 -1.98 -14.54
C THR A 86 1.26 -1.82 -13.41
N PRO A 87 0.74 -0.62 -13.15
CA PRO A 87 -0.38 -0.48 -12.21
C PRO A 87 -1.55 -1.37 -12.63
N ALA A 88 -2.14 -2.08 -11.69
CA ALA A 88 -3.27 -2.94 -11.95
C ALA A 88 -4.51 -2.13 -12.36
N SER A 89 -5.29 -2.65 -13.29
CA SER A 89 -6.55 -2.04 -13.70
C SER A 89 -7.57 -2.08 -12.55
N ALA A 90 -8.60 -1.22 -12.60
CA ALA A 90 -9.67 -1.23 -11.61
C ALA A 90 -10.36 -2.60 -11.52
N PHE A 91 -10.53 -3.27 -12.65
CA PHE A 91 -11.09 -4.62 -12.69
C PHE A 91 -10.18 -5.62 -11.97
N ALA A 92 -8.86 -5.61 -12.25
CA ALA A 92 -7.89 -6.49 -11.61
C ALA A 92 -7.85 -6.25 -10.09
N VAL A 93 -7.83 -4.98 -9.64
CA VAL A 93 -7.87 -4.63 -8.21
C VAL A 93 -9.11 -5.21 -7.53
N ASN A 94 -10.29 -4.95 -8.11
CA ASN A 94 -11.55 -5.42 -7.53
C ASN A 94 -11.62 -6.95 -7.48
N SER A 95 -11.18 -7.62 -8.54
CA SER A 95 -11.15 -9.10 -8.61
C SER A 95 -10.16 -9.71 -7.64
N ALA A 96 -8.94 -9.16 -7.54
CA ALA A 96 -7.87 -9.72 -6.71
C ALA A 96 -8.07 -9.46 -5.22
N THR A 97 -8.78 -8.39 -4.82
CA THR A 97 -8.85 -7.99 -3.41
C THR A 97 -10.25 -8.03 -2.81
N ASP A 98 -11.27 -8.03 -3.66
CA ASP A 98 -12.69 -7.80 -3.27
C ASP A 98 -12.94 -6.43 -2.62
N TYR A 99 -12.03 -5.45 -2.82
CA TYR A 99 -12.18 -4.05 -2.45
C TYR A 99 -12.44 -3.18 -3.67
N ALA A 100 -13.04 -2.02 -3.47
CA ALA A 100 -13.15 -1.01 -4.51
C ALA A 100 -11.75 -0.45 -4.86
N HIS A 101 -11.47 -0.32 -6.16
CA HIS A 101 -10.26 0.31 -6.67
C HIS A 101 -10.02 1.69 -6.01
N GLY A 102 -8.79 1.95 -5.59
CA GLY A 102 -8.41 3.18 -4.89
C GLY A 102 -8.73 3.21 -3.39
N LEU A 103 -9.51 2.23 -2.87
CA LEU A 103 -9.95 2.18 -1.47
C LEU A 103 -9.60 0.85 -0.79
N VAL A 104 -8.55 0.19 -1.26
CA VAL A 104 -8.11 -1.10 -0.72
C VAL A 104 -7.59 -0.94 0.71
N CYS A 105 -8.13 -1.75 1.63
CA CYS A 105 -7.59 -1.89 2.98
C CYS A 105 -6.47 -2.93 2.99
N PRO A 106 -5.37 -2.73 3.73
CA PRO A 106 -4.32 -3.75 3.85
C PRO A 106 -4.74 -4.99 4.65
N LEU A 107 -5.87 -4.93 5.35
CA LEU A 107 -6.44 -6.08 6.08
C LEU A 107 -7.38 -6.88 5.18
N LEU A 108 -7.60 -8.15 5.55
CA LEU A 108 -8.50 -9.06 4.82
C LEU A 108 -8.13 -9.26 3.34
N LEU A 109 -6.89 -9.04 2.97
CA LEU A 109 -6.42 -9.42 1.64
C LEU A 109 -6.43 -10.95 1.49
N PRO A 110 -6.65 -11.50 0.28
CA PRO A 110 -6.61 -12.94 0.06
C PRO A 110 -5.23 -13.54 0.40
N ASP A 111 -5.20 -14.75 0.93
CA ASP A 111 -3.97 -15.43 1.36
C ASP A 111 -3.04 -15.77 0.18
N ASP A 112 -3.58 -15.91 -1.02
CA ASP A 112 -2.83 -16.18 -2.26
C ASP A 112 -2.29 -14.91 -2.93
N LEU A 113 -2.72 -13.72 -2.49
CA LEU A 113 -2.20 -12.45 -2.98
C LEU A 113 -0.83 -12.16 -2.34
N THR A 114 0.18 -11.98 -3.17
CA THR A 114 1.49 -11.51 -2.69
C THR A 114 1.38 -10.08 -2.18
N VAL A 115 1.68 -9.88 -0.89
CA VAL A 115 1.66 -8.55 -0.26
C VAL A 115 3.08 -8.16 0.17
N LEU A 116 3.52 -7.02 -0.32
CA LEU A 116 4.79 -6.38 0.08
C LEU A 116 4.48 -5.17 0.95
N VAL A 117 5.34 -4.89 1.92
CA VAL A 117 5.30 -3.65 2.68
C VAL A 117 6.59 -2.87 2.47
N ASP A 118 6.47 -1.58 2.17
CA ASP A 118 7.62 -0.69 2.05
C ASP A 118 8.33 -0.59 3.41
N GLN A 119 9.57 -1.01 3.47
CA GLN A 119 10.37 -0.99 4.70
C GLN A 119 10.44 0.42 5.31
N ARG A 120 10.47 1.47 4.48
CA ARG A 120 10.47 2.87 4.94
C ARG A 120 9.21 3.24 5.72
N LEU A 121 8.07 2.61 5.42
CA LEU A 121 6.85 2.80 6.19
C LEU A 121 7.03 2.29 7.63
N LEU A 122 7.59 1.08 7.78
CA LEU A 122 7.82 0.45 9.08
C LEU A 122 8.88 1.20 9.92
N GLU A 123 9.89 1.79 9.27
CA GLU A 123 10.97 2.54 9.94
C GLU A 123 10.53 3.94 10.40
N ARG A 124 9.49 4.52 9.78
CA ARG A 124 9.07 5.91 10.04
C ARG A 124 7.91 6.05 11.02
N ILE A 125 7.11 5.02 11.17
CA ILE A 125 5.94 5.04 12.05
C ILE A 125 6.30 4.42 13.39
N ASP A 126 6.07 5.17 14.46
CA ASP A 126 6.15 4.61 15.81
C ASP A 126 5.07 3.52 15.97
N PRO A 127 5.40 2.33 16.49
CA PRO A 127 4.44 1.26 16.74
C PRO A 127 3.21 1.68 17.52
N ASP A 128 3.35 2.65 18.43
CA ASP A 128 2.28 3.16 19.25
C ASP A 128 1.45 4.27 18.60
N ASP A 129 1.89 4.81 17.49
CA ASP A 129 1.15 5.82 16.73
C ASP A 129 -0.13 5.26 16.13
N PHE A 130 -1.12 6.12 15.95
CA PHE A 130 -2.32 5.79 15.21
C PHE A 130 -2.09 5.99 13.70
N VAL A 131 -2.48 4.99 12.93
CA VAL A 131 -2.49 5.04 11.46
C VAL A 131 -3.91 4.98 10.93
N HIS A 132 -4.09 5.51 9.73
CA HIS A 132 -5.36 5.57 9.04
C HIS A 132 -5.26 4.86 7.70
N THR A 133 -6.29 4.10 7.31
CA THR A 133 -6.37 3.47 6.00
C THR A 133 -7.81 3.41 5.48
N ALA A 134 -7.96 3.16 4.19
CA ALA A 134 -9.28 2.97 3.58
C ALA A 134 -9.95 1.69 4.08
N THR A 135 -11.26 1.60 3.91
CA THR A 135 -12.10 0.45 4.33
C THR A 135 -12.80 -0.26 3.17
N GLY A 136 -12.54 0.15 1.94
CA GLY A 136 -13.33 -0.25 0.78
C GLY A 136 -14.53 0.67 0.51
N GLU A 137 -14.92 1.50 1.48
CA GLU A 137 -16.03 2.44 1.36
C GLU A 137 -15.54 3.87 1.21
N ARG A 138 -16.32 4.68 0.49
CA ARG A 138 -15.96 6.08 0.20
C ARG A 138 -16.11 7.03 1.39
N ARG A 139 -16.91 6.67 2.42
CA ARG A 139 -17.26 7.57 3.52
C ARG A 139 -16.74 7.12 4.88
N THR A 140 -15.88 6.13 4.90
CA THR A 140 -15.28 5.61 6.13
C THR A 140 -13.77 5.41 5.98
N ALA A 141 -13.06 5.55 7.08
CA ALA A 141 -11.66 5.20 7.22
C ALA A 141 -11.48 4.33 8.48
N LEU A 142 -10.50 3.48 8.47
CA LEU A 142 -10.08 2.71 9.63
C LEU A 142 -8.97 3.47 10.36
N ARG A 143 -9.07 3.57 11.68
CA ARG A 143 -8.03 4.08 12.57
C ARG A 143 -7.68 3.02 13.60
N LEU A 144 -6.39 2.67 13.71
CA LEU A 144 -5.87 1.73 14.72
C LEU A 144 -4.40 2.02 14.99
N ARG A 145 -3.81 1.38 16.02
CA ARG A 145 -2.37 1.51 16.27
C ARG A 145 -1.55 0.82 15.18
N ALA A 146 -0.42 1.40 14.84
CA ALA A 146 0.47 0.91 13.80
C ALA A 146 0.93 -0.53 14.07
N ILE A 147 1.31 -0.84 15.31
CA ILE A 147 1.71 -2.19 15.72
C ILE A 147 0.64 -3.22 15.33
N HIS A 148 -0.62 -2.95 15.63
CA HIS A 148 -1.70 -3.89 15.33
C HIS A 148 -1.94 -4.03 13.83
N LEU A 149 -1.84 -2.94 13.06
CA LEU A 149 -1.97 -3.02 11.61
C LEU A 149 -0.89 -3.92 11.03
N PHE A 150 0.37 -3.68 11.37
CA PHE A 150 1.49 -4.41 10.78
C PHE A 150 1.61 -5.85 11.27
N ASP A 151 1.20 -6.16 12.48
CA ASP A 151 1.12 -7.54 12.99
C ASP A 151 0.04 -8.37 12.26
N LEU A 152 -1.04 -7.71 11.81
CA LEU A 152 -2.15 -8.37 11.13
C LEU A 152 -1.98 -8.46 9.60
N VAL A 153 -1.13 -7.60 9.04
CA VAL A 153 -0.84 -7.63 7.59
C VAL A 153 0.19 -8.72 7.31
N ALA A 154 -0.23 -9.79 6.68
CA ALA A 154 0.67 -10.86 6.22
C ALA A 154 1.51 -10.39 5.02
N ALA A 155 2.42 -9.45 5.26
CA ALA A 155 3.22 -8.83 4.20
C ALA A 155 4.72 -9.07 4.41
N LYS A 156 5.44 -9.12 3.29
CA LYS A 156 6.90 -9.21 3.28
C LYS A 156 7.51 -7.81 3.24
N PRO A 157 8.34 -7.40 4.24
CA PRO A 157 9.08 -6.14 4.18
C PRO A 157 10.07 -6.14 3.02
N VAL A 158 10.11 -5.06 2.24
CA VAL A 158 11.01 -4.88 1.11
C VAL A 158 11.49 -3.44 1.01
N ASP A 159 12.75 -3.25 0.62
CA ASP A 159 13.27 -1.91 0.32
C ASP A 159 12.87 -1.52 -1.10
N LEU A 160 11.93 -0.59 -1.20
CA LEU A 160 11.41 -0.03 -2.45
C LEU A 160 12.06 1.33 -2.82
N SER A 161 13.15 1.72 -2.13
CA SER A 161 13.85 2.98 -2.37
C SER A 161 14.72 2.98 -3.64
N THR A 162 15.06 1.84 -4.20
CA THR A 162 16.10 1.67 -5.22
C THR A 162 15.71 2.15 -6.61
N GLY A 163 14.44 2.38 -6.91
CA GLY A 163 14.00 2.90 -8.20
C GLY A 163 14.51 4.30 -8.58
N HIS A 164 15.11 5.03 -7.63
CA HIS A 164 15.63 6.39 -7.84
C HIS A 164 17.14 6.44 -8.13
N ARG A 165 17.89 5.34 -7.92
CA ARG A 165 19.37 5.35 -8.03
C ARG A 165 19.92 5.07 -9.42
N ARG A 166 19.15 4.54 -10.35
CA ARG A 166 19.66 4.24 -11.71
C ARG A 166 19.71 5.44 -12.66
N GLY A 167 19.12 6.60 -12.31
CA GLY A 167 19.10 7.79 -13.16
C GLY A 167 20.33 8.69 -13.05
N LEU A 168 21.20 8.54 -12.05
CA LEU A 168 22.32 9.47 -11.78
C LEU A 168 23.72 8.92 -12.09
N ALA A 169 23.86 7.65 -12.44
CA ALA A 169 25.18 7.04 -12.70
C ALA A 169 25.64 7.10 -14.16
N SER A 170 24.89 7.73 -15.07
CA SER A 170 25.22 7.73 -16.52
C SER A 170 25.72 9.07 -17.09
N LEU A 171 26.12 10.03 -16.27
CA LEU A 171 26.58 11.34 -16.76
C LEU A 171 28.01 11.73 -16.29
N VAL A 172 28.89 10.77 -16.04
CA VAL A 172 30.31 11.08 -15.91
C VAL A 172 31.07 10.34 -17.01
N SER A 173 31.14 10.95 -18.19
CA SER A 173 32.14 10.63 -19.20
C SER A 173 33.49 11.17 -18.72
N PRO A 174 34.59 10.39 -18.71
CA PRO A 174 35.90 10.94 -18.47
C PRO A 174 36.37 11.71 -19.71
N MET A 175 36.61 13.01 -19.52
CA MET A 175 37.37 13.79 -20.49
C MET A 175 38.76 13.14 -20.70
N ARG A 176 39.01 12.63 -21.91
CA ARG A 176 40.36 12.34 -22.38
C ARG A 176 41.07 13.67 -22.61
N THR A 177 42.12 13.91 -21.87
CA THR A 177 43.16 14.88 -22.19
C THR A 177 44.07 14.26 -23.23
N ALA A 178 44.23 14.98 -24.35
CA ALA A 178 45.29 14.81 -25.33
C ALA A 178 46.52 15.57 -24.85
#